data_94f35fb4eb8610e3d5859e22861d5fa1
#
_entry.id   94f35fb4eb8610e3d5859e22861d5fa1
#
_cell.length_a   1.000
_cell.length_b   1.000
_cell.length_c   1.000
_cell.angle_alpha   90.00
_cell.angle_beta   90.00
_cell.angle_gamma   90.00
#
_symmetry.space_group_name_H-M   'P 1'
#
loop_
_entity.id
_entity.type
_entity.pdbx_description
1 polymer ?
#
loop_
_entity_poly.entity_id
_entity_poly.type
_entity_poly.pdbx_seq_one_letter_code
_entity_poly.pdbx_strand_id
1 'polypeptide(L)'
;MTQRLRGIRKSRRGVTACGAGQIVRDAYVRIRLGKRQFVPAACIRDVGNPGKGIPGSTPSGVGRVGIGPLRKGDLKRFGYDDVVTMSEARRHLALAAAVRAYGALTVWRKINAVFIYTKNTSPASSRVFKADRDWIKERFGITAF
;
A
#
# COMPACT_ATOMS: atom_id res chain seq x y z
N MET A 1 -48.19 -4.31 -25.91
CA MET A 1 -48.32 -3.65 -24.58
C MET A 1 -46.93 -3.38 -24.00
N THR A 2 -46.49 -2.15 -24.15
CA THR A 2 -45.12 -1.73 -23.80
C THR A 2 -45.18 -1.07 -22.39
N GLN A 3 -44.77 -1.77 -21.35
CA GLN A 3 -44.69 -1.17 -20.03
C GLN A 3 -43.45 -0.24 -19.97
N ARG A 4 -43.72 1.05 -19.91
CA ARG A 4 -42.73 2.08 -19.60
C ARG A 4 -42.26 1.89 -18.14
N LEU A 5 -40.98 1.54 -17.96
CA LEU A 5 -40.34 1.59 -16.68
C LEU A 5 -40.33 3.05 -16.15
N ARG A 6 -41.19 3.31 -15.17
CA ARG A 6 -41.22 4.60 -14.46
C ARG A 6 -39.88 4.81 -13.78
N GLY A 7 -39.21 5.88 -14.20
CA GLY A 7 -37.91 6.27 -13.66
C GLY A 7 -37.99 6.45 -12.13
N ILE A 8 -37.11 5.76 -11.45
CA ILE A 8 -36.86 5.96 -10.01
C ILE A 8 -36.31 7.37 -9.89
N ARG A 9 -37.17 8.28 -9.38
CA ARG A 9 -36.74 9.63 -9.00
C ARG A 9 -35.67 9.50 -7.94
N LYS A 10 -34.43 9.83 -8.29
CA LYS A 10 -33.32 9.99 -7.34
C LYS A 10 -33.76 11.01 -6.29
N SER A 11 -34.08 10.57 -5.10
CA SER A 11 -34.24 11.44 -3.94
C SER A 11 -32.87 12.06 -3.63
N ARG A 12 -32.67 13.30 -4.12
CA ARG A 12 -31.51 14.14 -3.81
C ARG A 12 -31.64 14.76 -2.42
N ARG A 13 -32.04 14.02 -1.41
CA ARG A 13 -31.81 14.45 -0.04
C ARG A 13 -30.42 13.96 0.36
N GLY A 14 -29.41 14.63 -0.21
CA GLY A 14 -28.04 14.46 0.24
C GLY A 14 -27.90 15.04 1.63
N VAL A 15 -27.18 14.36 2.51
CA VAL A 15 -26.65 14.97 3.72
C VAL A 15 -25.79 16.13 3.29
N THR A 16 -26.21 17.37 3.60
CA THR A 16 -25.56 18.59 3.12
C THR A 16 -24.50 19.11 4.07
N ALA A 17 -24.54 18.73 5.34
CA ALA A 17 -23.55 19.11 6.34
C ALA A 17 -23.37 18.00 7.38
N CYS A 18 -22.14 17.74 7.77
CA CYS A 18 -21.78 16.82 8.84
C CYS A 18 -21.16 17.58 10.02
N GLY A 19 -21.18 16.99 11.19
CA GLY A 19 -20.57 17.55 12.39
C GLY A 19 -19.04 17.59 12.32
N ALA A 20 -18.40 18.29 13.26
CA ALA A 20 -16.95 18.33 13.36
C ALA A 20 -16.34 16.91 13.43
N GLY A 21 -15.30 16.65 12.66
CA GLY A 21 -14.65 15.34 12.56
C GLY A 21 -15.43 14.28 11.77
N GLN A 22 -16.40 14.71 10.97
CA GLN A 22 -17.15 13.85 10.07
C GLN A 22 -17.11 14.38 8.65
N ILE A 23 -17.18 13.47 7.67
CA ILE A 23 -17.29 13.79 6.24
C ILE A 23 -18.55 13.17 5.65
N VAL A 24 -19.06 13.78 4.59
CA VAL A 24 -20.17 13.22 3.83
C VAL A 24 -19.66 12.08 2.97
N ARG A 25 -20.22 10.89 3.14
CA ARG A 25 -20.04 9.78 2.20
C ARG A 25 -21.19 9.80 1.20
N ASP A 26 -20.86 9.91 -0.07
CA ASP A 26 -21.86 9.87 -1.14
C ASP A 26 -22.60 8.53 -1.19
N ALA A 27 -23.85 8.58 -1.66
CA ALA A 27 -24.62 7.38 -1.91
C ALA A 27 -24.00 6.55 -3.07
N TYR A 28 -23.93 5.24 -2.89
CA TYR A 28 -23.39 4.33 -3.90
C TYR A 28 -24.14 2.99 -3.93
N VAL A 29 -23.94 2.23 -5.00
CA VAL A 29 -24.44 0.86 -5.10
C VAL A 29 -23.29 -0.10 -4.90
N ARG A 30 -23.44 -1.06 -4.00
CA ARG A 30 -22.50 -2.16 -3.78
C ARG A 30 -23.13 -3.50 -4.16
N ILE A 31 -22.30 -4.47 -4.50
CA ILE A 31 -22.71 -5.86 -4.67
C ILE A 31 -22.31 -6.61 -3.41
N ARG A 32 -23.27 -7.25 -2.75
CA ARG A 32 -23.05 -8.13 -1.61
C ARG A 32 -23.80 -9.43 -1.82
N LEU A 33 -23.11 -10.55 -1.75
CA LEU A 33 -23.67 -11.89 -2.01
C LEU A 33 -24.43 -11.95 -3.35
N GLY A 34 -23.84 -11.38 -4.42
CA GLY A 34 -24.45 -11.34 -5.76
C GLY A 34 -25.64 -10.37 -5.93
N LYS A 35 -26.09 -9.71 -4.87
CA LYS A 35 -27.22 -8.76 -4.92
C LYS A 35 -26.76 -7.32 -4.90
N ARG A 36 -27.38 -6.49 -5.75
CA ARG A 36 -27.17 -5.04 -5.73
C ARG A 36 -27.85 -4.42 -4.52
N GLN A 37 -27.10 -3.72 -3.70
CA GLN A 37 -27.59 -3.02 -2.52
C GLN A 37 -27.28 -1.54 -2.65
N PHE A 38 -28.32 -0.69 -2.59
CA PHE A 38 -28.14 0.74 -2.51
C PHE A 38 -27.72 1.14 -1.09
N VAL A 39 -26.65 1.93 -0.98
CA VAL A 39 -26.17 2.50 0.29
C VAL A 39 -26.41 4.00 0.22
N PRO A 40 -27.25 4.57 1.09
CA PRO A 40 -27.55 6.00 1.10
C PRO A 40 -26.34 6.83 1.54
N ALA A 41 -26.35 8.11 1.18
CA ALA A 41 -25.40 9.07 1.70
C ALA A 41 -25.53 9.19 3.23
N ALA A 42 -24.42 9.27 3.93
CA ALA A 42 -24.37 9.37 5.39
C ALA A 42 -23.13 10.13 5.84
N CYS A 43 -23.23 10.78 7.00
CA CYS A 43 -22.06 11.29 7.70
C CYS A 43 -21.26 10.12 8.29
N ILE A 44 -19.98 10.05 7.96
CA ILE A 44 -19.06 9.06 8.51
C ILE A 44 -17.91 9.81 9.19
N ARG A 45 -17.25 9.15 10.16
CA ARG A 45 -16.08 9.72 10.81
C ARG A 45 -15.01 10.04 9.78
N ASP A 46 -14.44 11.23 9.85
CA ASP A 46 -13.27 11.59 9.06
C ASP A 46 -12.05 10.83 9.60
N VAL A 47 -11.59 9.86 8.85
CA VAL A 47 -10.38 9.07 9.15
C VAL A 47 -9.15 9.59 8.37
N GLY A 48 -9.24 10.79 7.82
CA GLY A 48 -8.25 11.41 6.98
C GLY A 48 -8.31 10.93 5.53
N ASN A 49 -7.51 11.56 4.67
CA ASN A 49 -7.45 11.21 3.25
C ASN A 49 -6.91 9.80 3.04
N PRO A 50 -7.67 8.89 2.41
CA PRO A 50 -7.14 7.60 1.99
C PRO A 50 -5.91 7.82 1.09
N GLY A 51 -4.76 7.32 1.50
CA GLY A 51 -3.52 7.42 0.72
C GLY A 51 -2.58 8.57 1.08
N LYS A 52 -2.97 9.50 1.99
CA LYS A 52 -2.07 10.51 2.57
C LYS A 52 -1.63 10.18 4.00
N GLY A 53 -1.97 8.99 4.50
CA GLY A 53 -1.48 8.53 5.80
C GLY A 53 0.04 8.39 5.82
N ILE A 54 0.66 8.73 6.94
CA ILE A 54 2.07 8.41 7.17
C ILE A 54 2.21 6.89 7.07
N PRO A 55 3.09 6.37 6.18
CA PRO A 55 3.30 4.93 6.09
C PRO A 55 3.64 4.37 7.48
N GLY A 56 2.83 3.44 7.97
CA GLY A 56 3.01 2.84 9.30
C GLY A 56 2.25 3.49 10.46
N SER A 57 1.54 4.60 10.26
CA SER A 57 0.61 5.11 11.25
C SER A 57 -0.78 4.51 11.03
N THR A 58 -1.12 3.49 11.80
CA THR A 58 -2.49 3.02 11.93
C THR A 58 -3.16 3.89 13.00
N PRO A 59 -4.26 4.59 12.71
CA PRO A 59 -5.07 5.15 13.79
C PRO A 59 -5.52 4.01 14.67
N SER A 60 -5.25 4.13 15.98
CA SER A 60 -5.65 3.13 16.97
C SER A 60 -7.12 2.78 16.77
N GLY A 61 -7.43 1.55 16.39
CA GLY A 61 -8.76 0.98 16.43
C GLY A 61 -9.38 0.43 15.15
N VAL A 62 -8.76 0.52 13.99
CA VAL A 62 -9.34 -0.12 12.79
C VAL A 62 -8.23 -0.82 12.00
N GLY A 63 -8.29 -2.14 12.00
CA GLY A 63 -7.30 -3.04 11.41
C GLY A 63 -7.15 -2.92 9.89
N ARG A 64 -6.49 -1.88 9.44
CA ARG A 64 -5.75 -1.94 8.19
C ARG A 64 -4.33 -2.30 8.58
N VAL A 65 -3.95 -3.54 8.32
CA VAL A 65 -2.57 -3.99 8.41
C VAL A 65 -1.78 -3.26 7.34
N GLY A 66 -1.34 -2.03 7.65
CA GLY A 66 -0.27 -1.40 6.90
C GLY A 66 1.00 -2.23 7.07
N ILE A 67 1.97 -2.01 6.22
CA ILE A 67 3.32 -2.52 6.46
C ILE A 67 3.74 -1.93 7.80
N GLY A 68 3.81 -2.78 8.83
CA GLY A 68 4.22 -2.37 10.17
C GLY A 68 5.62 -1.74 10.16
N PRO A 69 6.13 -1.25 11.29
CA PRO A 69 7.45 -0.66 11.35
C PRO A 69 8.48 -1.65 10.79
N LEU A 70 9.22 -1.22 9.77
CA LEU A 70 10.26 -2.03 9.17
C LEU A 70 11.36 -2.30 10.22
N ARG A 71 11.74 -3.55 10.37
CA ARG A 71 12.87 -3.90 11.22
C ARG A 71 14.14 -3.28 10.66
N LYS A 72 14.73 -2.37 11.41
CA LYS A 72 15.98 -1.71 11.02
C LYS A 72 17.15 -2.69 11.15
N GLY A 73 18.04 -2.67 10.17
CA GLY A 73 19.35 -3.30 10.29
C GLY A 73 19.44 -4.78 9.88
N ASP A 74 18.35 -5.45 9.50
CA ASP A 74 18.41 -6.85 9.08
C ASP A 74 19.36 -7.10 7.89
N LEU A 75 19.43 -6.17 6.94
CA LEU A 75 20.33 -6.27 5.79
C LEU A 75 21.67 -5.56 6.03
N LYS A 76 21.70 -4.59 6.95
CA LYS A 76 22.92 -3.86 7.34
C LYS A 76 24.04 -4.79 7.84
N ARG A 77 23.71 -5.85 8.56
CA ARG A 77 24.69 -6.85 9.04
C ARG A 77 25.42 -7.60 7.93
N PHE A 78 24.86 -7.57 6.69
CA PHE A 78 25.53 -8.11 5.50
C PHE A 78 26.26 -7.03 4.70
N GLY A 79 26.33 -5.81 5.22
CA GLY A 79 26.95 -4.66 4.56
C GLY A 79 26.02 -3.92 3.59
N TYR A 80 24.71 -4.20 3.61
CA TYR A 80 23.73 -3.45 2.81
C TYR A 80 23.23 -2.26 3.64
N ASP A 81 23.94 -1.15 3.53
CA ASP A 81 23.67 0.09 4.24
C ASP A 81 24.00 1.27 3.31
N ASP A 82 23.39 2.44 3.54
CA ASP A 82 23.56 3.65 2.75
C ASP A 82 23.59 3.40 1.23
N VAL A 83 22.54 2.79 0.75
CA VAL A 83 22.43 2.22 -0.60
C VAL A 83 22.64 3.23 -1.73
N VAL A 84 22.47 4.53 -1.47
CA VAL A 84 22.62 5.60 -2.45
C VAL A 84 24.11 5.85 -2.74
N THR A 85 24.97 5.71 -1.73
CA THR A 85 26.42 5.93 -1.86
C THR A 85 27.18 4.67 -2.27
N MET A 86 26.58 3.49 -2.05
CA MET A 86 27.19 2.22 -2.40
C MET A 86 27.20 1.97 -3.90
N SER A 87 28.32 1.41 -4.41
CA SER A 87 28.32 0.88 -5.77
C SER A 87 27.40 -0.32 -5.94
N GLU A 88 26.84 -0.50 -7.12
CA GLU A 88 25.94 -1.60 -7.45
C GLU A 88 26.56 -2.96 -7.11
N ALA A 89 27.82 -3.18 -7.49
CA ALA A 89 28.54 -4.42 -7.19
C ALA A 89 28.58 -4.74 -5.69
N ARG A 90 28.85 -3.74 -4.86
CA ARG A 90 28.86 -3.93 -3.39
C ARG A 90 27.47 -4.23 -2.84
N ARG A 91 26.43 -3.57 -3.36
CA ARG A 91 25.05 -3.87 -2.97
C ARG A 91 24.67 -5.31 -3.34
N HIS A 92 24.99 -5.74 -4.56
CA HIS A 92 24.68 -7.10 -5.02
C HIS A 92 25.43 -8.17 -4.22
N LEU A 93 26.71 -7.94 -3.82
CA LEU A 93 27.44 -8.84 -2.93
C LEU A 93 26.77 -8.96 -1.56
N ALA A 94 26.38 -7.84 -0.96
CA ALA A 94 25.67 -7.80 0.32
C ALA A 94 24.33 -8.54 0.24
N LEU A 95 23.56 -8.30 -0.82
CA LEU A 95 22.29 -8.97 -1.05
C LEU A 95 22.44 -10.47 -1.31
N ALA A 96 23.47 -10.89 -2.06
CA ALA A 96 23.76 -12.31 -2.24
C ALA A 96 24.10 -13.02 -0.91
N ALA A 97 24.86 -12.35 -0.04
CA ALA A 97 25.12 -12.86 1.31
C ALA A 97 23.84 -12.96 2.15
N ALA A 98 22.96 -11.95 2.09
CA ALA A 98 21.67 -11.99 2.76
C ALA A 98 20.76 -13.10 2.21
N VAL A 99 20.78 -13.33 0.90
CA VAL A 99 20.00 -14.42 0.26
C VAL A 99 20.45 -15.79 0.75
N ARG A 100 21.75 -16.01 0.93
CA ARG A 100 22.27 -17.28 1.50
C ARG A 100 21.76 -17.50 2.92
N ALA A 101 21.62 -16.44 3.70
CA ALA A 101 21.18 -16.53 5.10
C ALA A 101 19.65 -16.62 5.26
N TYR A 102 18.88 -15.93 4.45
CA TYR A 102 17.42 -15.78 4.63
C TYR A 102 16.56 -16.40 3.52
N GLY A 103 17.17 -16.77 2.40
CA GLY A 103 16.47 -17.16 1.18
C GLY A 103 16.06 -15.97 0.31
N ALA A 104 16.03 -16.21 -0.99
CA ALA A 104 15.82 -15.17 -2.01
C ALA A 104 14.47 -14.45 -1.86
N LEU A 105 13.38 -15.19 -1.67
CA LEU A 105 12.04 -14.62 -1.51
C LEU A 105 11.93 -13.71 -0.29
N THR A 106 12.57 -14.10 0.83
CA THR A 106 12.57 -13.31 2.06
C THR A 106 13.30 -11.97 1.86
N VAL A 107 14.49 -12.01 1.23
CA VAL A 107 15.26 -10.80 0.94
C VAL A 107 14.51 -9.91 -0.05
N TRP A 108 13.96 -10.48 -1.11
CA TRP A 108 13.15 -9.76 -2.07
C TRP A 108 11.97 -9.04 -1.40
N ARG A 109 11.22 -9.72 -0.51
CA ARG A 109 10.11 -9.10 0.24
C ARG A 109 10.58 -7.94 1.12
N LYS A 110 11.74 -8.06 1.77
CA LYS A 110 12.34 -6.98 2.57
C LYS A 110 12.67 -5.77 1.71
N ILE A 111 13.34 -5.96 0.58
CA ILE A 111 13.69 -4.86 -0.34
C ILE A 111 12.43 -4.24 -0.95
N ASN A 112 11.45 -5.05 -1.35
CA ASN A 112 10.19 -4.55 -1.87
C ASN A 112 9.43 -3.70 -0.84
N ALA A 113 9.42 -4.09 0.43
CA ALA A 113 8.81 -3.30 1.49
C ALA A 113 9.49 -1.94 1.65
N VAL A 114 10.84 -1.89 1.64
CA VAL A 114 11.60 -0.64 1.73
C VAL A 114 11.39 0.22 0.48
N PHE A 115 11.34 -0.38 -0.70
CA PHE A 115 11.01 0.32 -1.96
C PHE A 115 9.66 1.03 -1.85
N ILE A 116 8.60 0.32 -1.44
CA ILE A 116 7.26 0.90 -1.29
C ILE A 116 7.27 2.02 -0.25
N TYR A 117 7.96 1.81 0.87
CA TYR A 117 8.06 2.79 1.95
C TYR A 117 8.77 4.07 1.51
N THR A 118 9.86 3.96 0.72
CA THR A 118 10.67 5.09 0.30
C THR A 118 10.15 5.79 -0.95
N LYS A 119 9.19 5.21 -1.66
CA LYS A 119 8.68 5.72 -2.95
C LYS A 119 8.28 7.20 -2.90
N ASN A 120 7.65 7.64 -1.82
CA ASN A 120 7.16 9.00 -1.67
C ASN A 120 8.07 9.88 -0.78
N THR A 121 8.94 9.27 0.03
CA THR A 121 9.78 9.98 1.01
C THR A 121 11.19 10.20 0.52
N SER A 122 11.75 9.29 -0.27
CA SER A 122 13.11 9.36 -0.80
C SER A 122 13.20 8.75 -2.19
N PRO A 123 12.85 9.50 -3.26
CA PRO A 123 12.83 9.00 -4.63
C PRO A 123 14.18 8.43 -5.11
N ALA A 124 15.30 9.01 -4.67
CA ALA A 124 16.64 8.54 -5.02
C ALA A 124 16.88 7.12 -4.48
N SER A 125 16.65 6.92 -3.17
CA SER A 125 16.77 5.61 -2.54
C SER A 125 15.79 4.60 -3.13
N SER A 126 14.58 5.03 -3.43
CA SER A 126 13.54 4.18 -4.01
C SER A 126 13.95 3.60 -5.38
N ARG A 127 14.61 4.38 -6.23
CA ARG A 127 15.13 3.89 -7.52
C ARG A 127 16.17 2.78 -7.32
N VAL A 128 17.06 2.95 -6.35
CA VAL A 128 18.07 1.96 -6.03
C VAL A 128 17.42 0.68 -5.49
N PHE A 129 16.48 0.79 -4.55
CA PHE A 129 15.77 -0.38 -4.02
C PHE A 129 14.96 -1.10 -5.10
N LYS A 130 14.39 -0.37 -6.07
CA LYS A 130 13.70 -0.97 -7.21
C LYS A 130 14.66 -1.80 -8.06
N ALA A 131 15.81 -1.23 -8.42
CA ALA A 131 16.82 -1.92 -9.23
C ALA A 131 17.34 -3.18 -8.51
N ASP A 132 17.68 -3.07 -7.23
CA ASP A 132 18.17 -4.17 -6.42
C ASP A 132 17.12 -5.28 -6.22
N ARG A 133 15.84 -4.90 -6.06
CA ARG A 133 14.71 -5.84 -6.02
C ARG A 133 14.57 -6.62 -7.34
N ASP A 134 14.63 -5.91 -8.45
CA ASP A 134 14.47 -6.50 -9.78
C ASP A 134 15.66 -7.42 -10.08
N TRP A 135 16.89 -7.02 -9.69
CA TRP A 135 18.08 -7.86 -9.78
C TRP A 135 17.93 -9.17 -8.96
N ILE A 136 17.44 -9.12 -7.72
CA ILE A 136 17.19 -10.34 -6.92
C ILE A 136 16.21 -11.26 -7.64
N LYS A 137 15.14 -10.68 -8.19
CA LYS A 137 14.11 -11.44 -8.91
C LYS A 137 14.70 -12.19 -10.09
N GLU A 138 15.49 -11.54 -10.91
CA GLU A 138 16.12 -12.11 -12.09
C GLU A 138 17.22 -13.13 -11.71
N ARG A 139 18.11 -12.75 -10.80
CA ARG A 139 19.27 -13.56 -10.43
C ARG A 139 18.91 -14.86 -9.73
N PHE A 140 17.84 -14.88 -8.95
CA PHE A 140 17.41 -16.03 -8.15
C PHE A 140 16.09 -16.65 -8.62
N GLY A 141 15.61 -16.29 -9.79
CA GLY A 141 14.46 -16.91 -10.43
C GLY A 141 13.16 -16.81 -9.63
N ILE A 142 12.92 -15.68 -8.96
CA ILE A 142 11.67 -15.48 -8.22
C ILE A 142 10.56 -15.21 -9.24
N THR A 143 9.72 -16.21 -9.48
CA THR A 143 8.48 -16.03 -10.23
C THR A 143 7.52 -15.19 -9.40
N ALA A 144 7.16 -14.02 -9.92
CA ALA A 144 6.27 -13.10 -9.23
C ALA A 144 4.86 -13.68 -9.07
N PHE A 145 4.28 -13.39 -7.94
CA PHE A 145 2.88 -13.59 -7.63
C PHE A 145 2.02 -12.52 -8.29
#